data_532f925b340f374464d8c6fd11f91daa
#
_entry.id   532f925b340f374464d8c6fd11f91daa
#
_cell.length_a   1.000
_cell.length_b   1.000
_cell.length_c   1.000
_cell.angle_alpha   90.00
_cell.angle_beta   90.00
_cell.angle_gamma   90.00
#
_symmetry.space_group_name_H-M   'P 1'
#
loop_
_entity.id
_entity.type
_entity.pdbx_description
1 polymer ?
#
loop_
_entity_poly.entity_id
_entity_poly.type
_entity_poly.pdbx_seq_one_letter_code
_entity_poly.pdbx_strand_id
1 'polypeptide(L)'
;VKHPLVVPLLAVSAGILASHFIGFALPELFLLVAVTAAATLVAAWRSRRLVWVCGILTLTLAGALLDTLHRPALAPQIEAGVREIVLLSGCVVGPPVFYEGRDQFTIELAPRARAQVSFMIPDGESPPDLHYGQRVEMEGRIRPTRNFQNPGAFDYQGYLAHSNIYWTVSIPSGGRLAVQPGRCGSRFMAAIFGLRTAALRRIEHLYAGNPYATGMMEATLIGETKKLERIWTDHFRRTGTYHMLVIDGLHITVLSAFLLFLLRLCFIPELSALALTASGAWLYALVSGWNAPALRAAGGLTLYVAARYFYRRGRFLNLLAAAALVYLVADPGQLFESGFQLSFLAVAAIGALALPILEATSGPYMRGLHGITEESRDPRLTPRAAQFRLELRLLAETLHEYLRIPQKWLLGALAVAVRIVLYAYEIAVVSTAIQIGVALPMAIYFHRISLTGLSANVL
;
A
#
# COMPACT_ATOMS: atom_id res chain seq x y z
N VAL A 1 -10.47 20.35 18.30
CA VAL A 1 -10.12 18.95 18.00
C VAL A 1 -8.78 18.94 17.29
N LYS A 2 -7.78 18.19 17.83
CA LYS A 2 -6.42 18.16 17.25
C LYS A 2 -6.39 17.49 15.87
N HIS A 3 -7.28 16.52 15.62
CA HIS A 3 -7.34 15.71 14.40
C HIS A 3 -8.79 15.58 13.90
N PRO A 4 -9.32 16.56 13.16
CA PRO A 4 -10.74 16.61 12.80
C PRO A 4 -11.22 15.49 11.89
N LEU A 5 -10.36 14.90 11.03
CA LEU A 5 -10.76 13.84 10.09
C LEU A 5 -10.73 12.42 10.69
N VAL A 6 -10.13 12.23 11.86
CA VAL A 6 -10.11 10.90 12.51
C VAL A 6 -11.50 10.45 12.93
N VAL A 7 -12.33 11.38 13.47
CA VAL A 7 -13.70 11.05 13.88
C VAL A 7 -14.58 10.65 12.68
N PRO A 8 -14.61 11.42 11.56
CA PRO A 8 -15.26 10.99 10.32
C PRO A 8 -14.81 9.63 9.82
N LEU A 9 -13.48 9.36 9.82
CA LEU A 9 -12.96 8.06 9.42
C LEU A 9 -13.52 6.93 10.27
N LEU A 10 -13.47 7.07 11.60
CA LEU A 10 -14.00 6.05 12.51
C LEU A 10 -15.52 5.84 12.33
N ALA A 11 -16.27 6.93 12.11
CA ALA A 11 -17.72 6.84 11.88
C ALA A 11 -18.03 6.10 10.57
N VAL A 12 -17.36 6.45 9.47
CA VAL A 12 -17.55 5.76 8.17
C VAL A 12 -17.14 4.30 8.28
N SER A 13 -15.99 4.00 8.90
CA SER A 13 -15.52 2.62 9.10
C SER A 13 -16.50 1.80 9.95
N ALA A 14 -17.08 2.39 11.01
CA ALA A 14 -18.10 1.73 11.83
C ALA A 14 -19.37 1.43 11.02
N GLY A 15 -19.76 2.32 10.11
CA GLY A 15 -20.90 2.11 9.22
C GLY A 15 -20.66 0.98 8.22
N ILE A 16 -19.49 0.95 7.57
CA ILE A 16 -19.07 -0.13 6.67
C ILE A 16 -19.07 -1.48 7.43
N LEU A 17 -18.53 -1.50 8.65
CA LEU A 17 -18.49 -2.69 9.47
C LEU A 17 -19.90 -3.15 9.86
N ALA A 18 -20.78 -2.23 10.25
CA ALA A 18 -22.17 -2.56 10.60
C ALA A 18 -22.93 -3.13 9.40
N SER A 19 -22.78 -2.54 8.22
CA SER A 19 -23.39 -3.02 6.98
C SER A 19 -22.95 -4.44 6.61
N HIS A 20 -21.70 -4.79 6.88
CA HIS A 20 -21.17 -6.12 6.58
C HIS A 20 -21.90 -7.22 7.38
N PHE A 21 -22.27 -6.94 8.64
CA PHE A 21 -22.97 -7.90 9.52
C PHE A 21 -24.50 -7.78 9.47
N ILE A 22 -25.02 -6.59 9.15
CA ILE A 22 -26.44 -6.31 9.12
C ILE A 22 -26.86 -6.09 7.68
N GLY A 23 -27.73 -6.94 7.15
CA GLY A 23 -28.29 -6.77 5.81
C GLY A 23 -29.30 -5.61 5.78
N PHE A 24 -28.86 -4.43 5.36
CA PHE A 24 -29.76 -3.28 5.18
C PHE A 24 -30.35 -3.27 3.77
N ALA A 25 -31.63 -2.87 3.66
CA ALA A 25 -32.22 -2.58 2.36
C ALA A 25 -31.76 -1.20 1.86
N LEU A 26 -31.42 -1.12 0.59
CA LEU A 26 -30.86 0.09 -0.03
C LEU A 26 -31.78 1.32 0.11
N PRO A 27 -33.13 1.24 -0.11
CA PRO A 27 -34.02 2.38 0.06
C PRO A 27 -34.10 2.87 1.52
N GLU A 28 -34.01 1.95 2.49
CA GLU A 28 -34.03 2.32 3.91
C GLU A 28 -32.80 3.13 4.29
N LEU A 29 -31.61 2.71 3.82
CA LEU A 29 -30.38 3.45 4.05
C LEU A 29 -30.41 4.85 3.42
N PHE A 30 -30.92 4.98 2.21
CA PHE A 30 -31.08 6.30 1.59
C PHE A 30 -31.96 7.21 2.42
N LEU A 31 -33.13 6.70 2.89
CA LEU A 31 -34.01 7.47 3.74
C LEU A 31 -33.37 7.87 5.07
N LEU A 32 -32.70 6.92 5.74
CA LEU A 32 -32.04 7.19 7.02
C LEU A 32 -30.88 8.20 6.88
N VAL A 33 -30.08 8.12 5.82
CA VAL A 33 -29.04 9.11 5.54
C VAL A 33 -29.64 10.47 5.26
N ALA A 34 -30.70 10.56 4.47
CA ALA A 34 -31.37 11.83 4.17
C ALA A 34 -31.97 12.47 5.43
N VAL A 35 -32.66 11.68 6.27
CA VAL A 35 -33.28 12.18 7.52
C VAL A 35 -32.19 12.65 8.50
N THR A 36 -31.11 11.86 8.70
CA THR A 36 -30.03 12.24 9.61
C THR A 36 -29.22 13.42 9.10
N ALA A 37 -29.05 13.55 7.78
CA ALA A 37 -28.40 14.71 7.16
C ALA A 37 -29.27 15.98 7.38
N ALA A 38 -30.56 15.90 7.15
CA ALA A 38 -31.49 16.99 7.43
C ALA A 38 -31.47 17.37 8.93
N ALA A 39 -31.50 16.38 9.82
CA ALA A 39 -31.35 16.60 11.25
C ALA A 39 -30.06 17.30 11.63
N THR A 40 -28.93 16.93 10.95
CA THR A 40 -27.63 17.58 11.14
C THR A 40 -27.67 19.06 10.73
N LEU A 41 -28.31 19.37 9.59
CA LEU A 41 -28.51 20.75 9.14
C LEU A 41 -29.34 21.58 10.11
N VAL A 42 -30.45 21.03 10.59
CA VAL A 42 -31.31 21.70 11.61
C VAL A 42 -30.55 21.87 12.94
N ALA A 43 -29.81 20.85 13.35
CA ALA A 43 -28.97 20.90 14.55
C ALA A 43 -27.90 22.00 14.47
N ALA A 44 -27.41 22.31 13.28
CA ALA A 44 -26.38 23.37 13.08
C ALA A 44 -26.88 24.75 13.56
N TRP A 45 -28.18 24.99 13.52
CA TRP A 45 -28.81 26.24 13.98
C TRP A 45 -29.10 26.24 15.49
N ARG A 46 -29.16 25.05 16.13
CA ARG A 46 -29.65 24.93 17.50
C ARG A 46 -28.57 24.63 18.53
N SER A 47 -27.62 23.74 18.24
CA SER A 47 -26.63 23.32 19.22
C SER A 47 -25.43 22.62 18.58
N ARG A 48 -24.23 23.08 18.94
CA ARG A 48 -22.98 22.47 18.49
C ARG A 48 -22.83 20.99 18.89
N ARG A 49 -23.40 20.60 20.04
CA ARG A 49 -23.38 19.19 20.49
C ARG A 49 -24.26 18.31 19.63
N LEU A 50 -25.45 18.80 19.27
CA LEU A 50 -26.38 18.05 18.39
C LEU A 50 -25.79 17.86 17.00
N VAL A 51 -25.11 18.88 16.44
CA VAL A 51 -24.40 18.74 15.15
C VAL A 51 -23.39 17.60 15.17
N TRP A 52 -22.63 17.49 16.25
CA TRP A 52 -21.64 16.40 16.39
C TRP A 52 -22.31 15.03 16.43
N VAL A 53 -23.35 14.85 17.20
CA VAL A 53 -24.06 13.57 17.33
C VAL A 53 -24.75 13.20 16.02
N CYS A 54 -25.56 14.10 15.45
CA CYS A 54 -26.25 13.85 14.19
C CYS A 54 -25.25 13.66 13.03
N GLY A 55 -24.15 14.43 13.00
CA GLY A 55 -23.12 14.31 11.99
C GLY A 55 -22.37 12.98 12.03
N ILE A 56 -22.01 12.49 13.22
CA ILE A 56 -21.40 11.17 13.37
C ILE A 56 -22.38 10.09 12.90
N LEU A 57 -23.66 10.16 13.29
CA LEU A 57 -24.67 9.20 12.86
C LEU A 57 -24.86 9.21 11.34
N THR A 58 -24.92 10.40 10.74
CA THR A 58 -25.01 10.54 9.26
C THR A 58 -23.82 9.92 8.56
N LEU A 59 -22.59 10.15 9.06
CA LEU A 59 -21.37 9.56 8.49
C LEU A 59 -21.33 8.04 8.65
N THR A 60 -21.81 7.52 9.78
CA THR A 60 -21.92 6.07 10.00
C THR A 60 -22.91 5.44 9.01
N LEU A 61 -24.10 6.02 8.86
CA LEU A 61 -25.08 5.54 7.88
C LEU A 61 -24.61 5.71 6.43
N ALA A 62 -23.88 6.80 6.13
CA ALA A 62 -23.27 6.99 4.82
C ALA A 62 -22.19 5.91 4.53
N GLY A 63 -21.42 5.49 5.53
CA GLY A 63 -20.50 4.37 5.41
C GLY A 63 -21.22 3.06 5.09
N ALA A 64 -22.32 2.77 5.77
CA ALA A 64 -23.15 1.60 5.48
C ALA A 64 -23.76 1.65 4.07
N LEU A 65 -24.22 2.82 3.64
CA LEU A 65 -24.74 3.03 2.29
C LEU A 65 -23.65 2.81 1.22
N LEU A 66 -22.44 3.34 1.44
CA LEU A 66 -21.30 3.14 0.54
C LEU A 66 -20.99 1.65 0.36
N ASP A 67 -20.92 0.89 1.46
CA ASP A 67 -20.67 -0.57 1.40
C ASP A 67 -21.77 -1.29 0.60
N THR A 68 -23.04 -0.97 0.88
CA THR A 68 -24.17 -1.59 0.19
C THR A 68 -24.18 -1.28 -1.32
N LEU A 69 -23.79 -0.07 -1.73
CA LEU A 69 -23.69 0.35 -3.13
C LEU A 69 -22.54 -0.32 -3.89
N HIS A 70 -21.45 -0.67 -3.18
CA HIS A 70 -20.25 -1.28 -3.78
C HIS A 70 -20.24 -2.81 -3.66
N ARG A 71 -21.29 -3.41 -3.11
CA ARG A 71 -21.37 -4.88 -3.07
C ARG A 71 -21.25 -5.45 -4.47
N PRO A 72 -20.40 -6.48 -4.67
CA PRO A 72 -20.28 -7.14 -5.96
C PRO A 72 -21.65 -7.60 -6.46
N ALA A 73 -21.92 -7.39 -7.73
CA ALA A 73 -23.12 -7.94 -8.35
C ALA A 73 -23.10 -9.46 -8.25
N LEU A 74 -24.26 -10.08 -8.26
CA LEU A 74 -24.37 -11.53 -8.37
C LEU A 74 -23.67 -11.97 -9.66
N ALA A 75 -22.90 -13.06 -9.57
CA ALA A 75 -22.25 -13.64 -10.73
C ALA A 75 -23.31 -13.91 -11.83
N PRO A 76 -23.05 -13.46 -13.07
CA PRO A 76 -23.95 -13.84 -14.17
C PRO A 76 -24.03 -15.36 -14.27
N GLN A 77 -25.21 -15.88 -14.58
CA GLN A 77 -25.38 -17.32 -14.71
C GLN A 77 -24.77 -17.78 -16.05
N ILE A 78 -23.90 -18.76 -15.99
CA ILE A 78 -23.40 -19.45 -17.17
C ILE A 78 -23.98 -20.85 -17.14
N GLU A 79 -24.75 -21.19 -18.17
CA GLU A 79 -25.30 -22.54 -18.37
C GLU A 79 -24.19 -23.45 -18.94
N ALA A 80 -23.37 -23.98 -18.07
CA ALA A 80 -22.35 -24.98 -18.43
C ALA A 80 -22.30 -26.09 -17.39
N GLY A 81 -22.26 -27.32 -17.84
CA GLY A 81 -22.08 -28.47 -16.97
C GLY A 81 -20.70 -28.49 -16.30
N VAL A 82 -20.61 -29.03 -15.08
CA VAL A 82 -19.38 -29.02 -14.25
C VAL A 82 -18.15 -29.66 -14.94
N ARG A 83 -18.39 -30.55 -15.92
CA ARG A 83 -17.33 -31.25 -16.69
C ARG A 83 -17.34 -30.91 -18.18
N GLU A 84 -18.21 -30.05 -18.60
CA GLU A 84 -18.39 -29.67 -19.98
C GLU A 84 -17.23 -28.77 -20.46
N ILE A 85 -16.72 -29.06 -21.65
CA ILE A 85 -15.77 -28.19 -22.33
C ILE A 85 -16.60 -27.24 -23.18
N VAL A 86 -16.51 -25.97 -22.90
CA VAL A 86 -17.24 -24.92 -23.61
C VAL A 86 -16.28 -24.06 -24.40
N LEU A 87 -16.75 -23.56 -25.55
CA LEU A 87 -16.02 -22.57 -26.30
C LEU A 87 -16.28 -21.21 -25.71
N LEU A 88 -15.22 -20.55 -25.24
CA LEU A 88 -15.25 -19.25 -24.57
C LEU A 88 -14.50 -18.24 -25.42
N SER A 89 -15.10 -17.08 -25.60
CA SER A 89 -14.43 -15.93 -26.20
C SER A 89 -14.37 -14.78 -25.22
N GLY A 90 -13.22 -14.10 -25.13
CA GLY A 90 -13.07 -13.00 -24.20
C GLY A 90 -11.91 -12.07 -24.56
N CYS A 91 -11.82 -10.99 -23.81
CA CYS A 91 -10.74 -10.01 -23.91
C CYS A 91 -9.69 -10.22 -22.81
N VAL A 92 -8.41 -10.30 -23.13
CA VAL A 92 -7.33 -10.36 -22.14
C VAL A 92 -7.23 -9.01 -21.45
N VAL A 93 -7.57 -8.97 -20.16
CA VAL A 93 -7.60 -7.75 -19.33
C VAL A 93 -6.55 -7.74 -18.21
N GLY A 94 -5.89 -8.88 -17.97
CA GLY A 94 -4.74 -8.99 -17.07
C GLY A 94 -3.54 -9.57 -17.82
N PRO A 95 -2.31 -9.12 -17.51
CA PRO A 95 -1.13 -9.72 -18.14
C PRO A 95 -1.03 -11.19 -17.76
N PRO A 96 -0.57 -12.04 -18.71
CA PRO A 96 -0.35 -13.45 -18.42
C PRO A 96 0.68 -13.62 -17.30
N VAL A 97 0.41 -14.53 -16.38
CA VAL A 97 1.27 -14.91 -15.27
C VAL A 97 1.77 -16.32 -15.53
N PHE A 98 3.06 -16.46 -15.77
CA PHE A 98 3.68 -17.74 -16.01
C PHE A 98 4.03 -18.44 -14.69
N TYR A 99 3.56 -19.67 -14.49
CA TYR A 99 4.00 -20.58 -13.45
C TYR A 99 4.64 -21.79 -14.08
N GLU A 100 5.47 -22.53 -13.34
CA GLU A 100 6.04 -23.78 -13.85
C GLU A 100 4.97 -24.70 -14.46
N GLY A 101 5.04 -24.88 -15.80
CA GLY A 101 4.13 -25.72 -16.55
C GLY A 101 2.72 -25.16 -16.82
N ARG A 102 2.43 -23.92 -16.40
CA ARG A 102 1.13 -23.32 -16.69
C ARG A 102 1.18 -21.81 -16.81
N ASP A 103 0.40 -21.28 -17.74
CA ASP A 103 0.17 -19.84 -17.88
C ASP A 103 -1.19 -19.46 -17.29
N GLN A 104 -1.24 -18.34 -16.56
CA GLN A 104 -2.45 -17.86 -15.92
C GLN A 104 -2.70 -16.40 -16.30
N PHE A 105 -3.88 -16.10 -16.82
CA PHE A 105 -4.27 -14.77 -17.25
C PHE A 105 -5.75 -14.51 -16.97
N THR A 106 -6.15 -13.23 -16.99
CA THR A 106 -7.53 -12.83 -16.75
C THR A 106 -8.18 -12.37 -18.03
N ILE A 107 -9.35 -12.91 -18.33
CA ILE A 107 -10.19 -12.51 -19.46
C ILE A 107 -11.49 -11.87 -18.96
N GLU A 108 -11.98 -10.93 -19.74
CA GLU A 108 -13.32 -10.37 -19.58
C GLU A 108 -14.25 -11.04 -20.61
N LEU A 109 -15.22 -11.82 -20.10
CA LEU A 109 -16.20 -12.54 -20.92
C LEU A 109 -17.38 -11.64 -21.29
N ALA A 110 -17.81 -10.80 -20.33
CA ALA A 110 -18.85 -9.79 -20.50
C ALA A 110 -18.47 -8.55 -19.66
N PRO A 111 -19.08 -7.39 -19.85
CA PRO A 111 -18.80 -6.19 -19.06
C PRO A 111 -18.89 -6.48 -17.56
N ARG A 112 -17.79 -6.24 -16.82
CA ARG A 112 -17.66 -6.52 -15.37
C ARG A 112 -17.82 -8.00 -15.00
N ALA A 113 -17.59 -8.91 -15.92
CA ALA A 113 -17.67 -10.35 -15.68
C ALA A 113 -16.40 -11.01 -16.22
N ARG A 114 -15.48 -11.34 -15.31
CA ARG A 114 -14.13 -11.84 -15.61
C ARG A 114 -13.96 -13.27 -15.18
N ALA A 115 -13.09 -13.96 -15.90
CA ALA A 115 -12.65 -15.30 -15.54
C ALA A 115 -11.13 -15.35 -15.46
N GLN A 116 -10.62 -16.08 -14.48
CA GLN A 116 -9.22 -16.41 -14.38
C GLN A 116 -8.94 -17.69 -15.15
N VAL A 117 -8.16 -17.58 -16.21
CA VAL A 117 -7.81 -18.70 -17.09
C VAL A 117 -6.50 -19.31 -16.65
N SER A 118 -6.46 -20.62 -16.57
CA SER A 118 -5.24 -21.42 -16.34
C SER A 118 -5.04 -22.33 -17.53
N PHE A 119 -3.97 -22.09 -18.31
CA PHE A 119 -3.57 -22.87 -19.47
C PHE A 119 -2.38 -23.76 -19.13
N MET A 120 -2.55 -25.06 -19.26
CA MET A 120 -1.46 -26.02 -19.07
C MET A 120 -0.60 -26.09 -20.32
N ILE A 121 0.69 -25.78 -20.19
CA ILE A 121 1.65 -25.78 -21.29
C ILE A 121 2.22 -27.19 -21.38
N PRO A 122 2.16 -27.85 -22.56
CA PRO A 122 2.81 -29.11 -22.78
C PRO A 122 4.33 -29.02 -22.61
N ASP A 123 4.95 -30.08 -22.13
CA ASP A 123 6.42 -30.12 -21.98
C ASP A 123 7.10 -29.89 -23.34
N GLY A 124 7.99 -28.90 -23.38
CA GLY A 124 8.73 -28.52 -24.58
C GLY A 124 8.05 -27.46 -25.47
N GLU A 125 6.85 -27.01 -25.14
CA GLU A 125 6.20 -25.90 -25.84
C GLU A 125 6.43 -24.56 -25.13
N SER A 126 6.49 -23.48 -25.90
CA SER A 126 6.58 -22.12 -25.38
C SER A 126 5.19 -21.62 -24.98
N PRO A 127 5.06 -20.83 -23.90
CA PRO A 127 3.79 -20.20 -23.53
C PRO A 127 3.32 -19.27 -24.67
N PRO A 128 2.01 -19.16 -24.91
CA PRO A 128 1.47 -18.25 -25.89
C PRO A 128 1.80 -16.81 -25.55
N ASP A 129 2.27 -16.02 -26.53
CA ASP A 129 2.61 -14.59 -26.33
C ASP A 129 1.32 -13.75 -26.28
N LEU A 130 0.68 -13.73 -25.13
CA LEU A 130 -0.57 -13.02 -24.90
C LEU A 130 -0.32 -11.62 -24.37
N HIS A 131 -1.01 -10.64 -24.97
CA HIS A 131 -0.92 -9.24 -24.60
C HIS A 131 -2.27 -8.69 -24.14
N TYR A 132 -2.24 -7.66 -23.30
CA TYR A 132 -3.45 -6.93 -22.92
C TYR A 132 -4.21 -6.41 -24.15
N GLY A 133 -5.51 -6.61 -24.15
CA GLY A 133 -6.40 -6.12 -25.21
C GLY A 133 -6.49 -7.02 -26.43
N GLN A 134 -5.95 -8.22 -26.38
CA GLN A 134 -6.18 -9.24 -27.41
C GLN A 134 -7.50 -9.97 -27.16
N ARG A 135 -8.22 -10.26 -28.24
CA ARG A 135 -9.35 -11.20 -28.19
C ARG A 135 -8.83 -12.61 -28.29
N VAL A 136 -9.29 -13.45 -27.40
CA VAL A 136 -8.93 -14.86 -27.37
C VAL A 136 -10.19 -15.71 -27.42
N GLU A 137 -10.08 -16.83 -28.13
CA GLU A 137 -11.07 -17.90 -28.16
C GLU A 137 -10.40 -19.17 -27.64
N MET A 138 -11.07 -19.86 -26.73
CA MET A 138 -10.49 -21.00 -26.07
C MET A 138 -11.53 -22.07 -25.75
N GLU A 139 -11.09 -23.31 -25.78
CA GLU A 139 -11.86 -24.46 -25.32
C GLU A 139 -11.42 -24.82 -23.91
N GLY A 140 -12.32 -24.67 -22.93
CA GLY A 140 -11.95 -24.90 -21.54
C GLY A 140 -13.13 -25.27 -20.64
N ARG A 141 -12.82 -25.75 -19.46
CA ARG A 141 -13.82 -26.03 -18.42
C ARG A 141 -13.97 -24.82 -17.54
N ILE A 142 -15.15 -24.25 -17.53
CA ILE A 142 -15.49 -23.11 -16.67
C ILE A 142 -16.10 -23.61 -15.36
N ARG A 143 -15.68 -23.02 -14.24
CA ARG A 143 -16.20 -23.33 -12.90
C ARG A 143 -16.36 -22.04 -12.12
N PRO A 144 -17.42 -21.92 -11.28
CA PRO A 144 -17.50 -20.82 -10.34
C PRO A 144 -16.35 -20.89 -9.32
N THR A 145 -15.91 -19.74 -8.85
CA THR A 145 -14.93 -19.64 -7.77
C THR A 145 -15.52 -20.25 -6.50
N ARG A 146 -14.72 -20.94 -5.71
CA ARG A 146 -15.16 -21.65 -4.49
C ARG A 146 -14.28 -21.26 -3.30
N ASN A 147 -14.89 -21.17 -2.14
CA ASN A 147 -14.21 -21.05 -0.87
C ASN A 147 -13.90 -22.42 -0.27
N PHE A 148 -12.82 -22.51 0.49
CA PHE A 148 -12.63 -23.61 1.43
C PHE A 148 -13.59 -23.39 2.60
N GLN A 149 -14.40 -24.41 2.93
CA GLN A 149 -15.43 -24.32 3.98
C GLN A 149 -14.86 -24.52 5.40
N ASN A 150 -13.59 -24.28 5.63
CA ASN A 150 -12.98 -24.37 6.95
C ASN A 150 -13.32 -23.12 7.78
N PRO A 151 -13.67 -23.27 9.07
CA PRO A 151 -13.87 -22.10 9.94
C PRO A 151 -12.64 -21.19 9.96
N GLY A 152 -12.83 -19.90 9.74
CA GLY A 152 -11.74 -18.91 9.68
C GLY A 152 -10.88 -18.93 8.41
N ALA A 153 -11.25 -19.71 7.38
CA ALA A 153 -10.58 -19.67 6.08
C ALA A 153 -10.81 -18.32 5.38
N PHE A 154 -9.82 -17.91 4.60
CA PHE A 154 -9.91 -16.69 3.79
C PHE A 154 -11.04 -16.80 2.76
N ASP A 155 -11.87 -15.76 2.67
CA ASP A 155 -12.92 -15.64 1.66
C ASP A 155 -12.32 -15.31 0.28
N TYR A 156 -11.85 -16.36 -0.39
CA TYR A 156 -11.25 -16.26 -1.72
C TYR A 156 -12.27 -15.85 -2.80
N GLN A 157 -13.51 -16.31 -2.66
CA GLN A 157 -14.60 -15.97 -3.59
C GLN A 157 -14.96 -14.49 -3.50
N GLY A 158 -15.13 -13.95 -2.30
CA GLY A 158 -15.37 -12.52 -2.09
C GLY A 158 -14.20 -11.67 -2.58
N TYR A 159 -12.97 -12.08 -2.30
CA TYR A 159 -11.76 -11.41 -2.78
C TYR A 159 -11.71 -11.30 -4.31
N LEU A 160 -11.99 -12.39 -5.04
CA LEU A 160 -12.03 -12.39 -6.50
C LEU A 160 -13.22 -11.59 -7.06
N ALA A 161 -14.38 -11.66 -6.39
CA ALA A 161 -15.59 -10.93 -6.78
C ALA A 161 -15.39 -9.40 -6.76
N HIS A 162 -14.58 -8.87 -5.82
CA HIS A 162 -14.18 -7.45 -5.82
C HIS A 162 -13.43 -7.03 -7.09
N SER A 163 -12.70 -7.97 -7.70
CA SER A 163 -12.04 -7.77 -9.01
C SER A 163 -12.94 -8.14 -10.19
N ASN A 164 -14.24 -8.39 -9.95
CA ASN A 164 -15.21 -8.90 -10.90
C ASN A 164 -14.82 -10.27 -11.53
N ILE A 165 -14.04 -11.08 -10.81
CA ILE A 165 -13.63 -12.42 -11.24
C ILE A 165 -14.58 -13.41 -10.56
N TYR A 166 -15.46 -14.02 -11.33
CA TYR A 166 -16.49 -14.94 -10.84
C TYR A 166 -16.21 -16.38 -11.18
N TRP A 167 -15.37 -16.63 -12.19
CA TRP A 167 -15.08 -17.97 -12.69
C TRP A 167 -13.59 -18.25 -12.80
N THR A 168 -13.28 -19.53 -12.74
CA THR A 168 -11.99 -20.08 -13.14
C THR A 168 -12.18 -20.95 -14.37
N VAL A 169 -11.33 -20.77 -15.37
CA VAL A 169 -11.31 -21.57 -16.59
C VAL A 169 -10.03 -22.39 -16.62
N SER A 170 -10.15 -23.67 -16.84
CA SER A 170 -9.02 -24.58 -16.98
C SER A 170 -8.97 -25.09 -18.40
N ILE A 171 -7.90 -24.77 -19.14
CA ILE A 171 -7.60 -25.31 -20.45
C ILE A 171 -6.64 -26.48 -20.25
N PRO A 172 -7.03 -27.72 -20.62
CA PRO A 172 -6.16 -28.88 -20.49
C PRO A 172 -4.96 -28.81 -21.44
N SER A 173 -3.93 -29.61 -21.17
CA SER A 173 -2.78 -29.75 -22.07
C SER A 173 -3.23 -30.19 -23.46
N GLY A 174 -2.84 -29.41 -24.49
CA GLY A 174 -3.31 -29.62 -25.87
C GLY A 174 -4.68 -29.00 -26.19
N GLY A 175 -5.30 -28.28 -25.25
CA GLY A 175 -6.55 -27.53 -25.52
C GLY A 175 -6.31 -26.35 -26.46
N ARG A 176 -7.32 -26.00 -27.28
CA ARG A 176 -7.24 -24.91 -28.24
C ARG A 176 -7.28 -23.55 -27.53
N LEU A 177 -6.29 -22.72 -27.83
CA LEU A 177 -6.27 -21.30 -27.50
C LEU A 177 -5.89 -20.54 -28.77
N ALA A 178 -6.79 -19.75 -29.32
CA ALA A 178 -6.58 -18.99 -30.54
C ALA A 178 -6.73 -17.50 -30.30
N VAL A 179 -5.79 -16.71 -30.81
CA VAL A 179 -5.90 -15.26 -30.80
C VAL A 179 -6.76 -14.83 -31.97
N GLN A 180 -7.86 -14.15 -31.68
CA GLN A 180 -8.78 -13.63 -32.68
C GLN A 180 -8.36 -12.24 -33.16
N PRO A 181 -8.63 -11.88 -34.43
CA PRO A 181 -8.38 -10.54 -34.95
C PRO A 181 -9.27 -9.51 -34.23
N GLY A 182 -8.70 -8.34 -33.94
CA GLY A 182 -9.37 -7.25 -33.26
C GLY A 182 -8.72 -6.93 -31.93
N ARG A 183 -8.92 -5.67 -31.48
CA ARG A 183 -8.44 -5.18 -30.19
C ARG A 183 -9.62 -4.85 -29.30
N CYS A 184 -9.47 -5.12 -28.02
CA CYS A 184 -10.45 -4.82 -26.97
C CYS A 184 -9.75 -4.10 -25.80
N GLY A 185 -10.53 -3.65 -24.84
CA GLY A 185 -9.99 -2.94 -23.69
C GLY A 185 -9.59 -1.48 -23.96
N SER A 186 -8.89 -0.86 -23.01
CA SER A 186 -8.49 0.54 -23.06
C SER A 186 -7.14 0.72 -23.74
N ARG A 187 -7.03 1.68 -24.67
CA ARG A 187 -5.74 2.06 -25.31
C ARG A 187 -4.71 2.54 -24.30
N PHE A 188 -5.18 3.24 -23.25
CA PHE A 188 -4.33 3.72 -22.17
C PHE A 188 -3.71 2.55 -21.39
N MET A 189 -4.53 1.56 -20.99
CA MET A 189 -4.03 0.38 -20.30
C MET A 189 -3.09 -0.46 -21.19
N ALA A 190 -3.39 -0.57 -22.49
CA ALA A 190 -2.50 -1.23 -23.44
C ALA A 190 -1.10 -0.57 -23.49
N ALA A 191 -1.04 0.76 -23.45
CA ALA A 191 0.23 1.49 -23.41
C ALA A 191 0.98 1.24 -22.10
N ILE A 192 0.29 1.24 -20.94
CA ILE A 192 0.89 0.95 -19.63
C ILE A 192 1.44 -0.48 -19.58
N PHE A 193 0.67 -1.48 -20.02
CA PHE A 193 1.16 -2.86 -20.06
C PHE A 193 2.29 -3.05 -21.09
N GLY A 194 2.26 -2.31 -22.22
CA GLY A 194 3.37 -2.26 -23.17
C GLY A 194 4.66 -1.72 -22.53
N LEU A 195 4.55 -0.64 -21.75
CA LEU A 195 5.68 -0.07 -21.02
C LEU A 195 6.21 -1.07 -19.95
N ARG A 196 5.31 -1.75 -19.21
CA ARG A 196 5.68 -2.81 -18.27
C ARG A 196 6.47 -3.93 -18.99
N THR A 197 5.94 -4.45 -20.09
CA THR A 197 6.60 -5.51 -20.86
C THR A 197 7.96 -5.06 -21.40
N ALA A 198 8.06 -3.83 -21.88
CA ALA A 198 9.35 -3.27 -22.33
C ALA A 198 10.37 -3.17 -21.20
N ALA A 199 9.94 -2.78 -20.00
CA ALA A 199 10.80 -2.73 -18.83
C ALA A 199 11.28 -4.14 -18.41
N LEU A 200 10.38 -5.12 -18.38
CA LEU A 200 10.74 -6.52 -18.08
C LEU A 200 11.75 -7.08 -19.09
N ARG A 201 11.51 -6.91 -20.41
CA ARG A 201 12.45 -7.31 -21.44
C ARG A 201 13.81 -6.64 -21.30
N ARG A 202 13.83 -5.37 -20.85
CA ARG A 202 15.09 -4.65 -20.61
C ARG A 202 15.87 -5.25 -19.45
N ILE A 203 15.19 -5.62 -18.35
CA ILE A 203 15.80 -6.29 -17.19
C ILE A 203 16.35 -7.66 -17.64
N GLU A 204 15.59 -8.46 -18.37
CA GLU A 204 16.04 -9.74 -18.92
C GLU A 204 17.32 -9.60 -19.74
N HIS A 205 17.37 -8.59 -20.59
CA HIS A 205 18.56 -8.34 -21.43
C HIS A 205 19.77 -7.90 -20.61
N LEU A 206 19.57 -7.07 -19.57
CA LEU A 206 20.66 -6.59 -18.72
C LEU A 206 21.27 -7.69 -17.83
N TYR A 207 20.46 -8.65 -17.42
CA TYR A 207 20.85 -9.75 -16.56
C TYR A 207 20.85 -11.11 -17.30
N ALA A 208 20.97 -11.07 -18.64
CA ALA A 208 21.03 -12.27 -19.46
C ALA A 208 22.12 -13.22 -18.96
N GLY A 209 21.76 -14.48 -18.69
CA GLY A 209 22.68 -15.51 -18.14
C GLY A 209 22.66 -15.65 -16.62
N ASN A 210 21.93 -14.81 -15.89
CA ASN A 210 21.72 -14.99 -14.46
C ASN A 210 20.22 -14.96 -14.11
N PRO A 211 19.51 -16.10 -14.16
CA PRO A 211 18.07 -16.19 -13.90
C PRO A 211 17.67 -15.68 -12.50
N TYR A 212 18.52 -15.93 -11.51
CA TYR A 212 18.29 -15.44 -10.15
C TYR A 212 18.30 -13.91 -10.08
N ALA A 213 19.32 -13.26 -10.64
CA ALA A 213 19.40 -11.81 -10.67
C ALA A 213 18.23 -11.19 -11.47
N THR A 214 17.85 -11.80 -12.59
CA THR A 214 16.69 -11.39 -13.39
C THR A 214 15.41 -11.46 -12.53
N GLY A 215 15.12 -12.59 -11.89
CA GLY A 215 13.94 -12.76 -11.06
C GLY A 215 13.89 -11.81 -9.87
N MET A 216 15.02 -11.56 -9.21
CA MET A 216 15.15 -10.60 -8.12
C MET A 216 14.88 -9.16 -8.57
N MET A 217 15.45 -8.75 -9.70
CA MET A 217 15.27 -7.41 -10.25
C MET A 217 13.84 -7.18 -10.77
N GLU A 218 13.23 -8.17 -11.43
CA GLU A 218 11.84 -8.11 -11.85
C GLU A 218 10.90 -8.00 -10.65
N ALA A 219 11.16 -8.76 -9.58
CA ALA A 219 10.35 -8.72 -8.36
C ALA A 219 10.46 -7.36 -7.66
N THR A 220 11.66 -6.86 -7.43
CA THR A 220 11.89 -5.63 -6.67
C THR A 220 11.55 -4.35 -7.44
N LEU A 221 11.79 -4.30 -8.76
CA LEU A 221 11.55 -3.09 -9.56
C LEU A 221 10.16 -3.02 -10.19
N ILE A 222 9.60 -4.15 -10.61
CA ILE A 222 8.33 -4.19 -11.36
C ILE A 222 7.22 -4.95 -10.60
N GLY A 223 7.60 -5.66 -9.51
CA GLY A 223 6.67 -6.48 -8.74
C GLY A 223 6.32 -7.82 -9.41
N GLU A 224 7.19 -8.28 -10.32
CA GLU A 224 7.00 -9.53 -11.05
C GLU A 224 7.77 -10.67 -10.36
N THR A 225 7.05 -11.50 -9.59
CA THR A 225 7.68 -12.55 -8.76
C THR A 225 7.74 -13.92 -9.44
N LYS A 226 7.34 -14.02 -10.70
CA LYS A 226 7.14 -15.27 -11.43
C LYS A 226 8.42 -16.12 -11.61
N LYS A 227 9.54 -15.43 -11.89
CA LYS A 227 10.85 -16.07 -12.08
C LYS A 227 11.58 -16.35 -10.78
N LEU A 228 10.96 -15.97 -9.64
CA LEU A 228 11.56 -16.23 -8.34
C LEU A 228 11.23 -17.65 -7.89
N GLU A 229 12.25 -18.48 -7.75
CA GLU A 229 12.09 -19.85 -7.25
C GLU A 229 11.46 -19.88 -5.84
N ARG A 230 10.64 -20.90 -5.56
CA ARG A 230 9.97 -21.06 -4.27
C ARG A 230 10.95 -21.11 -3.10
N ILE A 231 12.13 -21.68 -3.28
CA ILE A 231 13.17 -21.79 -2.24
C ILE A 231 13.53 -20.39 -1.73
N TRP A 232 13.76 -19.43 -2.61
CA TRP A 232 14.10 -18.06 -2.24
C TRP A 232 12.93 -17.34 -1.56
N THR A 233 11.73 -17.47 -2.09
CA THR A 233 10.52 -16.91 -1.47
C THR A 233 10.31 -17.44 -0.05
N ASP A 234 10.58 -18.72 0.20
CA ASP A 234 10.46 -19.32 1.53
C ASP A 234 11.57 -18.84 2.49
N HIS A 235 12.77 -18.64 2.01
CA HIS A 235 13.85 -18.03 2.81
C HIS A 235 13.49 -16.61 3.24
N PHE A 236 13.02 -15.76 2.33
CA PHE A 236 12.57 -14.40 2.66
C PHE A 236 11.36 -14.37 3.60
N ARG A 237 10.45 -15.35 3.49
CA ARG A 237 9.32 -15.49 4.43
C ARG A 237 9.78 -15.89 5.83
N ARG A 238 10.75 -16.81 5.92
CA ARG A 238 11.30 -17.26 7.22
C ARG A 238 12.07 -16.16 7.94
N THR A 239 12.82 -15.35 7.21
CA THR A 239 13.55 -14.21 7.76
C THR A 239 12.67 -12.98 8.05
N GLY A 240 11.40 -13.00 7.60
CA GLY A 240 10.49 -11.85 7.77
C GLY A 240 10.76 -10.70 6.77
N THR A 241 11.70 -10.88 5.83
CA THR A 241 12.09 -9.86 4.85
C THR A 241 11.35 -9.99 3.51
N TYR A 242 10.33 -10.83 3.44
CA TYR A 242 9.52 -11.04 2.22
C TYR A 242 8.90 -9.73 1.69
N HIS A 243 8.59 -8.79 2.56
CA HIS A 243 8.08 -7.48 2.17
C HIS A 243 9.05 -6.67 1.30
N MET A 244 10.37 -6.98 1.32
CA MET A 244 11.37 -6.33 0.45
C MET A 244 11.30 -6.83 -1.00
N LEU A 245 10.72 -8.02 -1.24
CA LEU A 245 10.52 -8.57 -2.58
C LEU A 245 9.23 -8.06 -3.25
N VAL A 246 8.30 -7.60 -2.45
CA VAL A 246 7.02 -7.08 -2.95
C VAL A 246 7.11 -5.56 -2.97
N ILE A 247 6.66 -4.94 -4.07
CA ILE A 247 6.62 -3.48 -4.14
C ILE A 247 5.74 -2.95 -3.02
N ASP A 248 6.35 -2.17 -2.15
CA ASP A 248 5.71 -1.53 -1.01
C ASP A 248 5.81 0.02 -1.08
N GLY A 249 5.32 0.67 -0.04
CA GLY A 249 5.37 2.14 0.07
C GLY A 249 6.81 2.69 0.13
N LEU A 250 7.80 1.91 0.60
CA LEU A 250 9.20 2.33 0.68
C LEU A 250 9.78 2.53 -0.72
N HIS A 251 9.53 1.60 -1.65
CA HIS A 251 10.01 1.72 -3.04
C HIS A 251 9.52 3.01 -3.69
N ILE A 252 8.23 3.34 -3.51
CA ILE A 252 7.68 4.60 -4.03
C ILE A 252 8.27 5.81 -3.33
N THR A 253 8.48 5.74 -2.02
CA THR A 253 9.06 6.84 -1.25
C THR A 253 10.49 7.12 -1.70
N VAL A 254 11.33 6.10 -1.86
CA VAL A 254 12.72 6.24 -2.34
C VAL A 254 12.75 6.78 -3.77
N LEU A 255 11.93 6.20 -4.68
CA LEU A 255 11.84 6.67 -6.07
C LEU A 255 11.36 8.13 -6.13
N SER A 256 10.35 8.48 -5.35
CA SER A 256 9.82 9.84 -5.28
C SER A 256 10.83 10.82 -4.70
N ALA A 257 11.56 10.45 -3.65
CA ALA A 257 12.62 11.27 -3.07
C ALA A 257 13.75 11.52 -4.08
N PHE A 258 14.17 10.48 -4.80
CA PHE A 258 15.18 10.59 -5.85
C PHE A 258 14.72 11.46 -7.02
N LEU A 259 13.49 11.25 -7.51
CA LEU A 259 12.93 12.08 -8.58
C LEU A 259 12.79 13.54 -8.15
N LEU A 260 12.29 13.78 -6.94
CA LEU A 260 12.19 15.14 -6.39
C LEU A 260 13.56 15.81 -6.28
N PHE A 261 14.59 15.07 -5.84
CA PHE A 261 15.97 15.55 -5.78
C PHE A 261 16.47 15.97 -7.17
N LEU A 262 16.29 15.12 -8.20
CA LEU A 262 16.69 15.44 -9.57
C LEU A 262 15.95 16.66 -10.12
N LEU A 263 14.64 16.75 -9.92
CA LEU A 263 13.84 17.89 -10.37
C LEU A 263 14.28 19.20 -9.70
N ARG A 264 14.65 19.14 -8.42
CA ARG A 264 15.20 20.31 -7.70
C ARG A 264 16.59 20.68 -8.19
N LEU A 265 17.42 19.71 -8.55
CA LEU A 265 18.72 19.97 -9.16
C LEU A 265 18.59 20.69 -10.52
N CYS A 266 17.50 20.42 -11.24
CA CYS A 266 17.12 21.14 -12.48
C CYS A 266 16.45 22.51 -12.22
N PHE A 267 16.49 23.03 -10.98
CA PHE A 267 15.90 24.32 -10.59
C PHE A 267 14.39 24.44 -10.82
N ILE A 268 13.66 23.31 -10.87
CA ILE A 268 12.20 23.33 -11.01
C ILE A 268 11.57 23.83 -9.69
N PRO A 269 10.59 24.76 -9.74
CA PRO A 269 9.90 25.26 -8.56
C PRO A 269 9.31 24.14 -7.70
N GLU A 270 9.34 24.31 -6.38
CA GLU A 270 9.00 23.26 -5.40
C GLU A 270 7.64 22.58 -5.68
N LEU A 271 6.61 23.39 -5.96
CA LEU A 271 5.27 22.87 -6.17
C LEU A 271 5.15 22.07 -7.48
N SER A 272 5.77 22.54 -8.56
CA SER A 272 5.83 21.83 -9.84
C SER A 272 6.64 20.53 -9.72
N ALA A 273 7.77 20.58 -9.01
CA ALA A 273 8.59 19.40 -8.75
C ALA A 273 7.79 18.34 -7.94
N LEU A 274 7.05 18.75 -6.91
CA LEU A 274 6.18 17.87 -6.14
C LEU A 274 5.04 17.28 -7.00
N ALA A 275 4.41 18.08 -7.86
CA ALA A 275 3.35 17.62 -8.76
C ALA A 275 3.87 16.59 -9.77
N LEU A 276 5.04 16.87 -10.39
CA LEU A 276 5.70 15.93 -11.30
C LEU A 276 6.11 14.63 -10.59
N THR A 277 6.60 14.75 -9.35
CA THR A 277 6.95 13.58 -8.53
C THR A 277 5.71 12.72 -8.23
N ALA A 278 4.58 13.34 -7.87
CA ALA A 278 3.32 12.62 -7.66
C ALA A 278 2.84 11.92 -8.94
N SER A 279 2.93 12.60 -10.09
CA SER A 279 2.61 12.00 -11.40
C SER A 279 3.52 10.81 -11.73
N GLY A 280 4.81 10.91 -11.44
CA GLY A 280 5.77 9.80 -11.57
C GLY A 280 5.45 8.63 -10.65
N ALA A 281 5.05 8.89 -9.40
CA ALA A 281 4.62 7.85 -8.47
C ALA A 281 3.37 7.10 -8.96
N TRP A 282 2.38 7.80 -9.54
CA TRP A 282 1.22 7.17 -10.16
C TRP A 282 1.59 6.35 -11.38
N LEU A 283 2.46 6.88 -12.26
CA LEU A 283 2.94 6.12 -13.43
C LEU A 283 3.64 4.84 -12.99
N TYR A 284 4.49 4.91 -11.97
CA TYR A 284 5.16 3.74 -11.43
C TYR A 284 4.17 2.74 -10.82
N ALA A 285 3.16 3.20 -10.06
CA ALA A 285 2.12 2.35 -9.51
C ALA A 285 1.32 1.62 -10.60
N LEU A 286 1.05 2.28 -11.74
CA LEU A 286 0.41 1.68 -12.91
C LEU A 286 1.29 0.61 -13.55
N VAL A 287 2.56 0.93 -13.82
CA VAL A 287 3.52 0.02 -14.47
C VAL A 287 3.83 -1.18 -13.58
N SER A 288 3.86 -1.00 -12.27
CA SER A 288 4.09 -2.08 -11.30
C SER A 288 2.89 -3.05 -11.14
N GLY A 289 1.80 -2.83 -11.86
CA GLY A 289 0.66 -3.76 -11.90
C GLY A 289 -0.47 -3.39 -10.94
N TRP A 290 -0.65 -2.11 -10.61
CA TRP A 290 -1.75 -1.61 -9.80
C TRP A 290 -1.79 -2.19 -8.37
N ASN A 291 -0.59 -2.41 -7.80
CA ASN A 291 -0.47 -2.98 -6.46
C ASN A 291 -1.02 -2.04 -5.39
N ALA A 292 -1.85 -2.54 -4.49
CA ALA A 292 -2.50 -1.75 -3.44
C ALA A 292 -1.52 -0.93 -2.56
N PRO A 293 -0.35 -1.44 -2.11
CA PRO A 293 0.64 -0.64 -1.41
C PRO A 293 1.19 0.54 -2.22
N ALA A 294 1.43 0.32 -3.52
CA ALA A 294 1.93 1.35 -4.42
C ALA A 294 0.89 2.47 -4.63
N LEU A 295 -0.37 2.11 -4.84
CA LEU A 295 -1.47 3.06 -4.95
C LEU A 295 -1.60 3.92 -3.69
N ARG A 296 -1.55 3.29 -2.49
CA ARG A 296 -1.64 4.01 -1.22
C ARG A 296 -0.51 5.02 -1.04
N ALA A 297 0.72 4.66 -1.40
CA ALA A 297 1.85 5.57 -1.31
C ALA A 297 1.73 6.74 -2.30
N ALA A 298 1.34 6.48 -3.56
CA ALA A 298 1.10 7.52 -4.57
C ALA A 298 -0.07 8.44 -4.17
N GLY A 299 -1.16 7.89 -3.65
CA GLY A 299 -2.29 8.64 -3.12
C GLY A 299 -1.93 9.51 -1.92
N GLY A 300 -1.15 8.97 -0.98
CA GLY A 300 -0.61 9.72 0.16
C GLY A 300 0.26 10.90 -0.26
N LEU A 301 1.14 10.69 -1.24
CA LEU A 301 1.95 11.77 -1.83
C LEU A 301 1.08 12.83 -2.50
N THR A 302 0.06 12.42 -3.24
CA THR A 302 -0.89 13.36 -3.88
C THR A 302 -1.60 14.22 -2.84
N LEU A 303 -2.06 13.64 -1.74
CA LEU A 303 -2.69 14.38 -0.65
C LEU A 303 -1.69 15.33 0.05
N TYR A 304 -0.45 14.92 0.18
CA TYR A 304 0.61 15.81 0.68
C TYR A 304 0.82 17.00 -0.25
N VAL A 305 0.91 16.80 -1.56
CA VAL A 305 1.02 17.85 -2.57
C VAL A 305 -0.18 18.79 -2.52
N ALA A 306 -1.39 18.24 -2.43
CA ALA A 306 -2.62 19.03 -2.30
C ALA A 306 -2.61 19.87 -1.01
N ALA A 307 -2.21 19.30 0.12
CA ALA A 307 -2.09 20.03 1.38
C ALA A 307 -1.08 21.20 1.28
N ARG A 308 0.04 20.98 0.59
CA ARG A 308 1.05 22.04 0.31
C ARG A 308 0.50 23.12 -0.61
N TYR A 309 -0.22 22.71 -1.65
CA TYR A 309 -0.87 23.64 -2.57
C TYR A 309 -1.86 24.58 -1.86
N PHE A 310 -2.67 24.05 -0.96
CA PHE A 310 -3.63 24.84 -0.17
C PHE A 310 -3.02 25.53 1.05
N TYR A 311 -1.68 25.59 1.14
CA TYR A 311 -0.96 26.20 2.28
C TYR A 311 -1.37 25.67 3.66
N ARG A 312 -1.86 24.42 3.73
CA ARG A 312 -2.26 23.77 4.97
C ARG A 312 -1.08 23.03 5.59
N ARG A 313 -0.76 23.35 6.84
CA ARG A 313 0.14 22.51 7.63
C ARG A 313 -0.64 21.25 8.02
N GLY A 314 -0.55 20.19 7.19
CA GLY A 314 -1.18 18.92 7.44
C GLY A 314 -0.58 18.27 8.69
N ARG A 315 -1.39 18.00 9.69
CA ARG A 315 -0.98 17.11 10.78
C ARG A 315 -0.97 15.69 10.25
N PHE A 316 0.08 14.93 10.57
CA PHE A 316 0.32 13.60 10.03
C PHE A 316 -0.91 12.67 10.12
N LEU A 317 -1.49 12.49 11.31
CA LEU A 317 -2.67 11.65 11.51
C LEU A 317 -3.91 12.15 10.75
N ASN A 318 -4.00 13.45 10.51
CA ASN A 318 -5.13 13.99 9.76
C ASN A 318 -5.00 13.75 8.25
N LEU A 319 -3.78 13.79 7.71
CA LEU A 319 -3.50 13.40 6.33
C LEU A 319 -3.73 11.89 6.13
N LEU A 320 -3.29 11.08 7.10
CA LEU A 320 -3.55 9.64 7.09
C LEU A 320 -5.05 9.33 7.08
N ALA A 321 -5.82 10.01 7.95
CA ALA A 321 -7.28 9.85 7.99
C ALA A 321 -7.95 10.31 6.69
N ALA A 322 -7.46 11.40 6.07
CA ALA A 322 -7.94 11.82 4.76
C ALA A 322 -7.67 10.77 3.68
N ALA A 323 -6.46 10.20 3.66
CA ALA A 323 -6.10 9.13 2.74
C ALA A 323 -7.03 7.91 2.92
N ALA A 324 -7.19 7.44 4.16
CA ALA A 324 -8.06 6.32 4.47
C ALA A 324 -9.52 6.56 4.03
N LEU A 325 -10.06 7.77 4.28
CA LEU A 325 -11.39 8.14 3.84
C LEU A 325 -11.54 8.10 2.32
N VAL A 326 -10.59 8.65 1.57
CA VAL A 326 -10.62 8.62 0.11
C VAL A 326 -10.64 7.18 -0.41
N TYR A 327 -9.83 6.30 0.18
CA TYR A 327 -9.82 4.89 -0.19
C TYR A 327 -11.14 4.19 0.14
N LEU A 328 -11.68 4.39 1.34
CA LEU A 328 -12.94 3.77 1.76
C LEU A 328 -14.15 4.30 1.00
N VAL A 329 -14.12 5.55 0.53
CA VAL A 329 -15.16 6.09 -0.35
C VAL A 329 -15.06 5.48 -1.75
N ALA A 330 -13.84 5.27 -2.26
CA ALA A 330 -13.64 4.66 -3.57
C ALA A 330 -13.94 3.15 -3.58
N ASP A 331 -13.58 2.46 -2.50
CA ASP A 331 -13.82 1.02 -2.33
C ASP A 331 -13.93 0.67 -0.83
N PRO A 332 -15.16 0.57 -0.30
CA PRO A 332 -15.39 0.20 1.11
C PRO A 332 -14.85 -1.17 1.50
N GLY A 333 -14.76 -2.11 0.54
CA GLY A 333 -14.23 -3.46 0.74
C GLY A 333 -12.78 -3.48 1.21
N GLN A 334 -12.02 -2.42 0.92
CA GLN A 334 -10.65 -2.26 1.40
C GLN A 334 -10.53 -2.34 2.93
N LEU A 335 -11.60 -1.97 3.67
CA LEU A 335 -11.59 -2.06 5.13
C LEU A 335 -11.33 -3.49 5.64
N PHE A 336 -11.75 -4.50 4.88
CA PHE A 336 -11.60 -5.91 5.22
C PHE A 336 -10.34 -6.55 4.61
N GLU A 337 -9.60 -5.80 3.79
CA GLU A 337 -8.35 -6.28 3.23
C GLU A 337 -7.18 -6.17 4.23
N SER A 338 -6.48 -7.27 4.44
CA SER A 338 -5.31 -7.32 5.33
C SER A 338 -4.25 -6.28 4.97
N GLY A 339 -4.02 -6.07 3.67
CA GLY A 339 -3.05 -5.09 3.18
C GLY A 339 -3.40 -3.65 3.56
N PHE A 340 -4.69 -3.28 3.50
CA PHE A 340 -5.16 -1.96 3.94
C PHE A 340 -4.98 -1.80 5.45
N GLN A 341 -5.47 -2.76 6.24
CA GLN A 341 -5.40 -2.71 7.70
C GLN A 341 -3.95 -2.61 8.19
N LEU A 342 -3.06 -3.49 7.72
CA LEU A 342 -1.65 -3.49 8.12
C LEU A 342 -0.96 -2.17 7.78
N SER A 343 -1.20 -1.64 6.57
CA SER A 343 -0.56 -0.40 6.13
C SER A 343 -1.04 0.80 6.95
N PHE A 344 -2.35 1.00 7.09
CA PHE A 344 -2.89 2.16 7.81
C PHE A 344 -2.66 2.07 9.32
N LEU A 345 -2.73 0.89 9.92
CA LEU A 345 -2.44 0.69 11.34
C LEU A 345 -0.96 0.89 11.67
N ALA A 346 -0.04 0.42 10.80
CA ALA A 346 1.39 0.67 10.97
C ALA A 346 1.69 2.19 11.01
N VAL A 347 1.17 2.92 10.01
CA VAL A 347 1.38 4.36 9.90
C VAL A 347 0.66 5.12 11.04
N ALA A 348 -0.53 4.67 11.44
CA ALA A 348 -1.25 5.22 12.60
C ALA A 348 -0.48 5.02 13.90
N ALA A 349 0.13 3.84 14.10
CA ALA A 349 0.95 3.55 15.25
C ALA A 349 2.21 4.44 15.31
N ILE A 350 2.85 4.68 14.16
CA ILE A 350 3.95 5.67 14.09
C ILE A 350 3.45 7.05 14.54
N GLY A 351 2.34 7.52 13.99
CA GLY A 351 1.82 8.86 14.29
C GLY A 351 1.26 9.04 15.70
N ALA A 352 0.62 8.00 16.24
CA ALA A 352 -0.06 8.06 17.53
C ALA A 352 0.82 7.63 18.73
N LEU A 353 1.78 6.72 18.50
CA LEU A 353 2.65 6.16 19.55
C LEU A 353 4.10 6.63 19.39
N ALA A 354 4.74 6.33 18.24
CA ALA A 354 6.16 6.61 18.09
C ALA A 354 6.48 8.10 18.11
N LEU A 355 5.81 8.93 17.29
CA LEU A 355 6.13 10.35 17.21
C LEU A 355 6.01 11.08 18.56
N PRO A 356 4.94 10.92 19.36
CA PRO A 356 4.87 11.56 20.68
C PRO A 356 6.00 11.10 21.65
N ILE A 357 6.36 9.81 21.60
CA ILE A 357 7.46 9.28 22.41
C ILE A 357 8.78 9.92 21.99
N LEU A 358 9.05 9.95 20.67
CA LEU A 358 10.28 10.54 20.13
C LEU A 358 10.37 12.05 20.38
N GLU A 359 9.28 12.77 20.24
CA GLU A 359 9.23 14.21 20.55
C GLU A 359 9.53 14.50 22.04
N ALA A 360 9.11 13.61 22.92
CA ALA A 360 9.33 13.73 24.36
C ALA A 360 10.73 13.25 24.81
N THR A 361 11.34 12.30 24.11
CA THR A 361 12.60 11.63 24.49
C THR A 361 13.79 12.09 23.66
N SER A 362 13.97 11.56 22.43
CA SER A 362 15.15 11.83 21.58
C SER A 362 15.12 13.21 20.91
N GLY A 363 13.94 13.73 20.61
CA GLY A 363 13.77 14.97 19.85
C GLY A 363 14.48 16.20 20.39
N PRO A 364 14.47 16.51 21.69
CA PRO A 364 15.25 17.58 22.29
C PRO A 364 16.76 17.43 22.10
N TYR A 365 17.28 16.21 22.26
CA TYR A 365 18.69 15.90 22.13
C TYR A 365 19.16 15.95 20.66
N MET A 366 18.37 15.42 19.72
CA MET A 366 18.66 15.52 18.29
C MET A 366 18.73 16.98 17.83
N ARG A 367 17.82 17.85 18.31
CA ARG A 367 17.88 19.29 18.07
C ARG A 367 19.11 19.93 18.70
N GLY A 368 19.51 19.45 19.88
CA GLY A 368 20.72 19.87 20.60
C GLY A 368 22.01 19.55 19.85
N LEU A 369 22.08 18.45 19.11
CA LEU A 369 23.25 18.07 18.32
C LEU A 369 23.45 18.94 17.07
N HIS A 370 22.42 19.65 16.61
CA HIS A 370 22.53 20.50 15.46
C HIS A 370 23.28 21.81 15.75
N GLY A 371 24.42 22.04 15.08
CA GLY A 371 25.27 23.22 15.32
C GLY A 371 25.87 23.22 16.71
N ILE A 372 26.34 22.09 17.25
CA ILE A 372 26.84 21.93 18.62
C ILE A 372 28.03 22.83 18.94
N THR A 373 28.76 23.31 17.93
CA THR A 373 29.88 24.23 18.06
C THR A 373 29.45 25.68 18.26
N GLU A 374 28.18 26.03 17.98
CA GLU A 374 27.68 27.40 18.03
C GLU A 374 26.98 27.66 19.39
N GLU A 375 27.66 28.35 20.31
CA GLU A 375 27.11 28.68 21.64
C GLU A 375 25.92 29.66 21.59
N SER A 376 25.87 30.51 20.59
CA SER A 376 24.79 31.48 20.39
C SER A 376 23.39 30.86 20.22
N ARG A 377 23.33 29.54 19.97
CA ARG A 377 22.06 28.79 19.84
C ARG A 377 21.53 28.26 21.15
N ASP A 378 22.35 28.13 22.20
CA ASP A 378 21.97 27.51 23.45
C ASP A 378 20.77 28.18 24.15
N PRO A 379 20.65 29.52 24.19
CA PRO A 379 19.51 30.19 24.81
C PRO A 379 18.16 29.93 24.11
N ARG A 380 18.18 29.47 22.85
CA ARG A 380 16.96 29.17 22.06
C ARG A 380 16.50 27.73 22.20
N LEU A 381 17.25 26.90 22.90
CA LEU A 381 16.93 25.49 23.12
C LEU A 381 16.18 25.31 24.43
N THR A 382 15.52 24.17 24.56
CA THR A 382 14.93 23.76 25.85
C THR A 382 16.04 23.57 26.89
N PRO A 383 15.77 23.80 28.19
CA PRO A 383 16.78 23.65 29.24
C PRO A 383 17.54 22.31 29.18
N ARG A 384 16.82 21.22 28.95
CA ARG A 384 17.41 19.87 28.83
C ARG A 384 18.39 19.77 27.64
N ALA A 385 18.04 20.34 26.50
CA ALA A 385 18.90 20.31 25.32
C ALA A 385 20.13 21.24 25.49
N ALA A 386 19.98 22.37 26.13
CA ALA A 386 21.09 23.27 26.45
C ALA A 386 22.07 22.64 27.42
N GLN A 387 21.57 22.02 28.52
CA GLN A 387 22.39 21.28 29.48
C GLN A 387 23.15 20.14 28.81
N PHE A 388 22.48 19.34 27.97
CA PHE A 388 23.10 18.27 27.19
C PHE A 388 24.26 18.75 26.31
N ARG A 389 24.10 19.90 25.64
CA ARG A 389 25.16 20.51 24.83
C ARG A 389 26.35 20.91 25.69
N LEU A 390 26.09 21.50 26.85
CA LEU A 390 27.14 21.90 27.79
C LEU A 390 27.91 20.67 28.29
N GLU A 391 27.21 19.61 28.68
CA GLU A 391 27.85 18.37 29.13
C GLU A 391 28.72 17.73 28.03
N LEU A 392 28.28 17.71 26.79
CA LEU A 392 29.09 17.21 25.67
C LEU A 392 30.34 18.06 25.41
N ARG A 393 30.25 19.39 25.57
CA ARG A 393 31.41 20.28 25.41
C ARG A 393 32.39 20.08 26.54
N LEU A 394 31.95 20.00 27.78
CA LEU A 394 32.78 19.70 28.93
C LEU A 394 33.49 18.35 28.79
N LEU A 395 32.75 17.33 28.33
CA LEU A 395 33.34 16.01 28.03
C LEU A 395 34.43 16.10 26.95
N ALA A 396 34.20 16.86 25.88
CA ALA A 396 35.16 17.05 24.81
C ALA A 396 36.40 17.84 25.30
N GLU A 397 36.22 18.78 26.19
CA GLU A 397 37.31 19.54 26.83
C GLU A 397 38.16 18.64 27.73
N THR A 398 37.54 17.86 28.59
CA THR A 398 38.23 16.87 29.43
C THR A 398 39.02 15.85 28.60
N LEU A 399 38.39 15.32 27.53
CA LEU A 399 39.08 14.39 26.63
C LEU A 399 40.23 15.06 25.86
N HIS A 400 40.11 16.36 25.54
CA HIS A 400 41.20 17.10 24.91
C HIS A 400 42.46 17.16 25.78
N GLU A 401 42.28 17.42 27.10
CA GLU A 401 43.41 17.44 28.06
C GLU A 401 44.15 16.08 28.14
N TYR A 402 43.38 14.97 28.12
CA TYR A 402 43.95 13.63 28.18
C TYR A 402 44.59 13.16 26.86
N LEU A 403 43.89 13.32 25.75
CA LEU A 403 44.24 12.72 24.45
C LEU A 403 45.06 13.67 23.57
N ARG A 404 45.16 14.97 23.90
CA ARG A 404 45.82 16.02 23.11
C ARG A 404 45.31 16.13 21.67
N ILE A 405 44.07 15.67 21.42
CA ILE A 405 43.38 15.79 20.13
C ILE A 405 42.58 17.12 20.13
N PRO A 406 42.54 17.88 19.02
CA PRO A 406 41.79 19.15 18.95
C PRO A 406 40.35 18.96 19.41
N GLN A 407 39.88 19.82 20.34
CA GLN A 407 38.55 19.75 20.94
C GLN A 407 37.41 19.69 19.89
N LYS A 408 37.56 20.40 18.76
CA LYS A 408 36.58 20.38 17.67
C LYS A 408 36.37 18.99 17.08
N TRP A 409 37.44 18.19 16.95
CA TRP A 409 37.36 16.82 16.43
C TRP A 409 36.72 15.86 17.43
N LEU A 410 37.05 16.02 18.72
CA LEU A 410 36.44 15.24 19.79
C LEU A 410 34.96 15.54 19.93
N LEU A 411 34.59 16.80 19.93
CA LEU A 411 33.17 17.20 19.95
C LEU A 411 32.39 16.70 18.74
N GLY A 412 33.00 16.73 17.55
CA GLY A 412 32.42 16.14 16.33
C GLY A 412 32.22 14.63 16.45
N ALA A 413 33.22 13.91 16.94
CA ALA A 413 33.16 12.45 17.13
C ALA A 413 32.09 12.06 18.17
N LEU A 414 32.03 12.78 19.31
CA LEU A 414 31.02 12.58 20.33
C LEU A 414 29.62 12.86 19.79
N ALA A 415 29.44 13.94 19.03
CA ALA A 415 28.16 14.27 18.41
C ALA A 415 27.70 13.19 17.41
N VAL A 416 28.62 12.61 16.63
CA VAL A 416 28.33 11.50 15.73
C VAL A 416 27.98 10.25 16.51
N ALA A 417 28.75 9.87 17.53
CA ALA A 417 28.48 8.70 18.35
C ALA A 417 27.08 8.78 19.03
N VAL A 418 26.78 9.93 19.65
CA VAL A 418 25.46 10.14 20.26
C VAL A 418 24.35 10.12 19.21
N ARG A 419 24.58 10.70 18.03
CA ARG A 419 23.60 10.66 16.95
C ARG A 419 23.30 9.23 16.50
N ILE A 420 24.30 8.37 16.39
CA ILE A 420 24.11 6.94 16.06
C ILE A 420 23.26 6.26 17.12
N VAL A 421 23.55 6.48 18.41
CA VAL A 421 22.77 5.89 19.51
C VAL A 421 21.32 6.38 19.49
N LEU A 422 21.09 7.68 19.27
CA LEU A 422 19.76 8.24 19.19
C LEU A 422 19.00 7.69 17.96
N TYR A 423 19.63 7.53 16.81
CA TYR A 423 19.01 6.90 15.65
C TYR A 423 18.63 5.44 15.90
N ALA A 424 19.51 4.66 16.53
CA ALA A 424 19.21 3.29 16.92
C ALA A 424 17.98 3.23 17.86
N TYR A 425 17.94 4.13 18.83
CA TYR A 425 16.77 4.29 19.72
C TYR A 425 15.49 4.65 18.95
N GLU A 426 15.55 5.62 18.02
CA GLU A 426 14.40 6.05 17.21
C GLU A 426 13.88 4.89 16.35
N ILE A 427 14.77 4.14 15.71
CA ILE A 427 14.40 2.95 14.94
C ILE A 427 13.73 1.91 15.84
N ALA A 428 14.28 1.64 17.03
CA ALA A 428 13.70 0.69 17.97
C ALA A 428 12.28 1.11 18.42
N VAL A 429 12.07 2.39 18.75
CA VAL A 429 10.76 2.93 19.14
C VAL A 429 9.76 2.82 17.99
N VAL A 430 10.15 3.20 16.77
CA VAL A 430 9.29 3.11 15.59
C VAL A 430 8.94 1.66 15.29
N SER A 431 9.92 0.76 15.28
CA SER A 431 9.70 -0.68 15.05
C SER A 431 8.77 -1.29 16.09
N THR A 432 8.95 -0.95 17.37
CA THR A 432 8.08 -1.43 18.44
C THR A 432 6.65 -0.92 18.29
N ALA A 433 6.48 0.37 17.99
CA ALA A 433 5.16 0.95 17.75
C ALA A 433 4.44 0.28 16.57
N ILE A 434 5.13 0.02 15.46
CA ILE A 434 4.59 -0.71 14.31
C ILE A 434 4.17 -2.12 14.73
N GLN A 435 5.04 -2.87 15.42
CA GLN A 435 4.73 -4.24 15.88
C GLN A 435 3.47 -4.29 16.75
N ILE A 436 3.31 -3.35 17.68
CA ILE A 436 2.11 -3.23 18.49
C ILE A 436 0.88 -2.94 17.62
N GLY A 437 1.00 -1.98 16.68
CA GLY A 437 -0.11 -1.57 15.82
C GLY A 437 -0.61 -2.68 14.89
N VAL A 438 0.29 -3.53 14.37
CA VAL A 438 -0.06 -4.59 13.42
C VAL A 438 -0.23 -5.98 14.05
N ALA A 439 0.06 -6.14 15.34
CA ALA A 439 0.06 -7.44 16.01
C ALA A 439 -1.27 -8.19 15.86
N LEU A 440 -2.39 -7.50 16.07
CA LEU A 440 -3.72 -8.12 16.00
C LEU A 440 -4.08 -8.58 14.57
N PRO A 441 -3.97 -7.76 13.52
CA PRO A 441 -4.19 -8.23 12.15
C PRO A 441 -3.23 -9.35 11.74
N MET A 442 -1.94 -9.27 12.14
CA MET A 442 -0.97 -10.32 11.84
C MET A 442 -1.37 -11.67 12.48
N ALA A 443 -1.86 -11.64 13.72
CA ALA A 443 -2.34 -12.84 14.40
C ALA A 443 -3.61 -13.43 13.72
N ILE A 444 -4.55 -12.56 13.31
CA ILE A 444 -5.82 -13.00 12.71
C ILE A 444 -5.63 -13.52 11.29
N TYR A 445 -4.93 -12.75 10.42
CA TYR A 445 -4.83 -13.10 9.00
C TYR A 445 -3.73 -14.10 8.68
N PHE A 446 -2.60 -14.03 9.40
CA PHE A 446 -1.42 -14.83 9.08
C PHE A 446 -1.08 -15.88 10.13
N HIS A 447 -1.78 -15.88 11.26
CA HIS A 447 -1.54 -16.77 12.40
C HIS A 447 -0.07 -16.77 12.87
N ARG A 448 0.60 -15.63 12.72
CA ARG A 448 2.03 -15.46 13.05
C ARG A 448 2.25 -14.10 13.70
N ILE A 449 3.06 -14.10 14.75
CA ILE A 449 3.62 -12.89 15.36
C ILE A 449 5.14 -13.02 15.24
N SER A 450 5.79 -12.09 14.52
CA SER A 450 7.25 -12.10 14.35
C SER A 450 7.88 -11.21 15.40
N LEU A 451 8.59 -11.81 16.35
CA LEU A 451 9.44 -11.07 17.30
C LEU A 451 10.77 -10.65 16.65
N THR A 452 11.20 -11.38 15.62
CA THR A 452 12.46 -11.10 14.89
C THR A 452 12.37 -9.86 13.99
N GLY A 453 11.18 -9.36 13.70
CA GLY A 453 10.99 -8.12 12.95
C GLY A 453 11.60 -6.88 13.60
N LEU A 454 11.79 -6.89 14.93
CA LEU A 454 12.51 -5.83 15.65
C LEU A 454 13.99 -5.78 15.27
N SER A 455 14.66 -6.93 15.26
CA SER A 455 16.08 -7.02 14.90
C SER A 455 16.33 -6.84 13.40
N ALA A 456 15.44 -7.37 12.55
CA ALA A 456 15.57 -7.25 11.10
C ALA A 456 15.37 -5.81 10.57
N ASN A 457 14.67 -4.95 11.31
CA ASN A 457 14.49 -3.54 10.95
C ASN A 457 15.60 -2.62 11.49
N VAL A 458 16.44 -3.10 12.43
CA VAL A 458 17.56 -2.34 13.02
C VAL A 458 18.87 -2.60 12.28
N LEU A 459 19.02 -3.75 11.64
CA LEU A 459 20.16 -4.14 10.82
C LEU A 459 19.98 -3.74 9.35
#